data_5f6cf4fb0e9860041c4d27865909938c
#
_entry.id   5f6cf4fb0e9860041c4d27865909938c
#
_cell.length_a   1.000
_cell.length_b   1.000
_cell.length_c   1.000
_cell.angle_alpha   90.00
_cell.angle_beta   90.00
_cell.angle_gamma   90.00
#
_symmetry.space_group_name_H-M   'P 1'
#
loop_
_entity.id
_entity.type
_entity.pdbx_description
1 polymer ?
#
loop_
_entity_poly.entity_id
_entity_poly.type
_entity_poly.pdbx_seq_one_letter_code
_entity_poly.pdbx_strand_id
1 'polypeptide(L)'
;MSDDDIYRGFETRQIHAGQEPDPTTGARAVPIYQTTSFQFRDSEHAANLFALSEIGNIYTRIMNPTQGVVEARIAALEGATSTAVGLPGALVVSSGQAASTLAILNIAGAGDHIVASGSLYGGTYNLLHHTLPKLGV
;
A
#
# COMPACT_ATOMS: atom_id res chain seq x y z
N MET A 1 -4.65 -7.46 9.89
CA MET A 1 -5.44 -6.63 10.81
C MET A 1 -6.00 -7.56 11.84
N SER A 2 -5.63 -7.41 13.11
CA SER A 2 -6.21 -8.23 14.17
C SER A 2 -7.69 -7.85 14.34
N ASP A 3 -8.54 -8.81 14.74
CA ASP A 3 -9.95 -8.53 15.01
C ASP A 3 -10.14 -7.41 16.05
N ASP A 4 -9.16 -7.20 16.92
CA ASP A 4 -9.14 -6.13 17.91
C ASP A 4 -9.12 -4.70 17.30
N ASP A 5 -8.55 -4.51 16.12
CA ASP A 5 -8.47 -3.18 15.50
C ASP A 5 -9.82 -2.68 14.97
N ILE A 6 -10.76 -3.58 14.70
CA ILE A 6 -12.10 -3.24 14.20
C ILE A 6 -12.95 -2.59 15.29
N TYR A 7 -12.71 -2.94 16.56
CA TYR A 7 -13.50 -2.47 17.70
C TYR A 7 -12.98 -1.21 18.38
N ARG A 8 -11.81 -0.71 17.96
CA ARG A 8 -11.23 0.51 18.53
C ARG A 8 -11.81 1.76 17.91
N GLY A 9 -12.01 2.82 18.72
CA GLY A 9 -12.40 4.13 18.24
C GLY A 9 -11.42 4.71 17.22
N PHE A 10 -11.88 5.64 16.41
CA PHE A 10 -11.10 6.25 15.33
C PHE A 10 -9.76 6.82 15.83
N GLU A 11 -9.78 7.54 16.94
CA GLU A 11 -8.59 8.15 17.56
C GLU A 11 -7.57 7.09 18.02
N THR A 12 -8.06 5.98 18.55
CA THR A 12 -7.18 4.86 18.95
C THR A 12 -6.53 4.22 17.75
N ARG A 13 -7.28 4.03 16.66
CA ARG A 13 -6.75 3.49 15.40
C ARG A 13 -5.69 4.37 14.77
N GLN A 14 -5.83 5.70 14.85
CA GLN A 14 -4.82 6.65 14.36
C GLN A 14 -3.44 6.42 14.98
N ILE A 15 -3.40 5.93 16.21
CA ILE A 15 -2.14 5.76 16.97
C ILE A 15 -1.64 4.31 16.89
N HIS A 16 -2.54 3.33 16.96
CA HIS A 16 -2.18 1.94 17.24
C HIS A 16 -2.39 0.98 16.08
N ALA A 17 -3.30 1.26 15.12
CA ALA A 17 -3.59 0.33 14.06
C ALA A 17 -2.36 0.04 13.16
N GLY A 18 -2.22 -1.22 12.75
CA GLY A 18 -1.15 -1.68 11.88
C GLY A 18 0.24 -1.74 12.54
N GLN A 19 0.33 -1.51 13.86
CA GLN A 19 1.60 -1.49 14.58
C GLN A 19 1.60 -2.45 15.75
N GLU A 20 2.63 -3.29 15.80
CA GLU A 20 2.98 -4.11 16.97
C GLU A 20 4.36 -3.70 17.50
N PRO A 21 4.66 -3.92 18.79
CA PRO A 21 6.02 -3.76 19.30
C PRO A 21 6.99 -4.64 18.51
N ASP A 22 8.19 -4.12 18.22
CA ASP A 22 9.20 -4.90 17.52
C ASP A 22 9.51 -6.20 18.27
N PRO A 23 9.37 -7.37 17.63
CA PRO A 23 9.46 -8.66 18.32
C PRO A 23 10.89 -8.96 18.81
N THR A 24 11.90 -8.29 18.27
CA THR A 24 13.31 -8.51 18.63
C THR A 24 13.73 -7.65 19.81
N THR A 25 13.33 -6.38 19.81
CA THR A 25 13.80 -5.39 20.78
C THR A 25 12.72 -4.93 21.75
N GLY A 26 11.45 -5.21 21.46
CA GLY A 26 10.32 -4.67 22.19
C GLY A 26 10.08 -3.17 21.95
N ALA A 27 10.75 -2.56 20.96
CA ALA A 27 10.60 -1.16 20.65
C ALA A 27 9.15 -0.82 20.31
N ARG A 28 8.60 0.18 21.00
CA ARG A 28 7.21 0.60 20.78
C ARG A 28 7.03 1.44 19.51
N ALA A 29 8.03 2.24 19.17
CA ALA A 29 8.06 2.98 17.92
C ALA A 29 8.39 2.04 16.76
N VAL A 30 7.83 2.33 15.58
CA VAL A 30 8.12 1.56 14.36
C VAL A 30 9.59 1.74 13.99
N PRO A 31 10.40 0.69 13.91
CA PRO A 31 11.77 0.79 13.41
C PRO A 31 11.79 1.29 11.95
N ILE A 32 12.83 2.05 11.62
CA ILE A 32 13.06 2.50 10.24
C ILE A 32 13.99 1.50 9.55
N TYR A 33 13.43 0.68 8.67
CA TYR A 33 14.17 -0.34 7.91
C TYR A 33 14.75 0.26 6.64
N GLN A 34 15.93 0.89 6.74
CA GLN A 34 16.67 1.45 5.61
C GLN A 34 17.46 0.35 4.87
N THR A 35 16.76 -0.54 4.23
CA THR A 35 17.36 -1.65 3.47
C THR A 35 16.69 -1.79 2.10
N THR A 36 17.45 -2.32 1.13
CA THR A 36 16.94 -2.63 -0.21
C THR A 36 16.26 -4.00 -0.23
N SER A 37 16.87 -5.00 0.42
CA SER A 37 16.47 -6.41 0.34
C SER A 37 16.50 -7.07 1.71
N PHE A 38 15.83 -8.19 1.81
CA PHE A 38 15.71 -9.00 3.01
C PHE A 38 16.29 -10.39 2.76
N GLN A 39 16.86 -11.00 3.80
CA GLN A 39 17.44 -12.33 3.71
C GLN A 39 16.34 -13.39 3.79
N PHE A 40 16.40 -14.36 2.91
CA PHE A 40 15.57 -15.57 2.97
C PHE A 40 16.20 -16.61 3.90
N ARG A 41 15.36 -17.47 4.50
CA ARG A 41 15.83 -18.60 5.31
C ARG A 41 16.53 -19.64 4.44
N ASP A 42 15.92 -19.94 3.29
CA ASP A 42 16.36 -20.92 2.30
C ASP A 42 15.68 -20.66 0.94
N SER A 43 15.95 -21.51 -0.04
CA SER A 43 15.39 -21.40 -1.39
C SER A 43 13.89 -21.68 -1.45
N GLU A 44 13.37 -22.54 -0.58
CA GLU A 44 11.94 -22.86 -0.50
C GLU A 44 11.16 -21.66 0.04
N HIS A 45 11.65 -21.04 1.12
CA HIS A 45 11.09 -19.80 1.65
C HIS A 45 11.07 -18.69 0.59
N ALA A 46 12.16 -18.52 -0.16
CA ALA A 46 12.19 -17.55 -1.27
C ALA A 46 11.10 -17.85 -2.30
N ALA A 47 10.98 -19.10 -2.75
CA ALA A 47 9.97 -19.50 -3.72
C ALA A 47 8.54 -19.23 -3.21
N ASN A 48 8.25 -19.53 -1.95
CA ASN A 48 6.95 -19.31 -1.33
C ASN A 48 6.59 -17.81 -1.27
N LEU A 49 7.54 -16.95 -0.92
CA LEU A 49 7.35 -15.50 -0.90
C LEU A 49 7.07 -14.95 -2.31
N PHE A 50 7.82 -15.36 -3.32
CA PHE A 50 7.59 -14.92 -4.70
C PHE A 50 6.30 -15.48 -5.30
N ALA A 51 5.86 -16.64 -4.86
CA ALA A 51 4.57 -17.22 -5.25
C ALA A 51 3.37 -16.67 -4.47
N LEU A 52 3.60 -15.77 -3.48
CA LEU A 52 2.59 -15.25 -2.55
C LEU A 52 1.84 -16.34 -1.77
N SER A 53 2.44 -17.51 -1.61
CA SER A 53 1.95 -18.58 -0.74
C SER A 53 2.36 -18.38 0.73
N GLU A 54 3.35 -17.53 0.97
CA GLU A 54 3.75 -17.01 2.29
C GLU A 54 3.89 -15.49 2.18
N ILE A 55 3.48 -14.75 3.20
CA ILE A 55 3.65 -13.29 3.27
C ILE A 55 4.93 -12.97 4.04
N GLY A 56 5.76 -12.10 3.49
CA GLY A 56 7.00 -11.67 4.13
C GLY A 56 7.77 -10.67 3.28
N ASN A 57 8.86 -10.17 3.84
CA ASN A 57 9.64 -9.12 3.21
C ASN A 57 10.61 -9.70 2.18
N ILE A 58 10.59 -9.15 0.98
CA ILE A 58 11.46 -9.55 -0.15
C ILE A 58 12.39 -8.40 -0.50
N TYR A 59 11.82 -7.26 -0.88
CA TYR A 59 12.54 -6.13 -1.46
C TYR A 59 11.75 -4.84 -1.23
N THR A 60 12.41 -3.79 -0.78
CA THR A 60 11.77 -2.55 -0.31
C THR A 60 10.88 -1.86 -1.35
N ARG A 61 11.18 -1.95 -2.64
CA ARG A 61 10.28 -1.41 -3.68
C ARG A 61 8.90 -2.10 -3.69
N ILE A 62 8.84 -3.36 -3.26
CA ILE A 62 7.61 -4.15 -3.22
C ILE A 62 6.96 -4.02 -1.85
N MET A 63 7.75 -4.18 -0.78
CA MET A 63 7.28 -4.14 0.61
C MET A 63 8.42 -3.81 1.57
N ASN A 64 8.08 -3.08 2.63
CA ASN A 64 9.00 -2.75 3.71
C ASN A 64 8.18 -2.64 5.02
N PRO A 65 8.66 -3.18 6.15
CA PRO A 65 7.90 -3.13 7.40
C PRO A 65 7.53 -1.71 7.86
N THR A 66 8.39 -0.73 7.63
CA THR A 66 8.11 0.67 7.96
C THR A 66 6.94 1.22 7.13
N GLN A 67 6.94 0.98 5.82
CA GLN A 67 5.85 1.35 4.92
C GLN A 67 4.57 0.57 5.24
N GLY A 68 4.69 -0.72 5.51
CA GLY A 68 3.57 -1.61 5.81
C GLY A 68 2.72 -1.16 7.00
N VAL A 69 3.34 -0.56 8.03
CA VAL A 69 2.59 0.03 9.16
C VAL A 69 1.71 1.20 8.70
N VAL A 70 2.22 2.06 7.81
CA VAL A 70 1.43 3.18 7.28
C VAL A 70 0.26 2.65 6.44
N GLU A 71 0.52 1.69 5.57
CA GLU A 71 -0.51 1.06 4.73
C GLU A 71 -1.60 0.39 5.58
N ALA A 72 -1.22 -0.40 6.57
CA ALA A 72 -2.17 -1.06 7.47
C ALA A 72 -2.98 -0.04 8.28
N ARG A 73 -2.36 1.04 8.74
CA ARG A 73 -3.05 2.09 9.50
C ARG A 73 -4.06 2.86 8.64
N ILE A 74 -3.68 3.28 7.44
CA ILE A 74 -4.60 3.94 6.52
C ILE A 74 -5.74 3.00 6.14
N ALA A 75 -5.46 1.74 5.82
CA ALA A 75 -6.49 0.75 5.55
C ALA A 75 -7.48 0.62 6.71
N ALA A 76 -7.00 0.56 7.95
CA ALA A 76 -7.86 0.49 9.14
C ALA A 76 -8.71 1.75 9.35
N LEU A 77 -8.18 2.94 9.06
CA LEU A 77 -8.90 4.21 9.20
C LEU A 77 -9.97 4.37 8.12
N GLU A 78 -9.67 3.97 6.88
CA GLU A 78 -10.59 4.05 5.74
C GLU A 78 -11.59 2.86 5.70
N GLY A 79 -11.46 1.89 6.60
CA GLY A 79 -12.29 0.68 6.59
C GLY A 79 -12.01 -0.25 5.40
N ALA A 80 -10.85 -0.13 4.79
CA ALA A 80 -10.45 -0.99 3.68
C ALA A 80 -10.10 -2.38 4.18
N THR A 81 -10.62 -3.40 3.49
CA THR A 81 -10.32 -4.79 3.82
C THR A 81 -8.94 -5.19 3.32
N SER A 82 -8.36 -6.22 3.94
CA SER A 82 -7.15 -6.86 3.41
C SER A 82 -7.43 -7.50 2.04
N THR A 83 -6.40 -7.56 1.20
CA THR A 83 -6.47 -8.32 -0.06
C THR A 83 -6.65 -9.81 0.20
N ALA A 84 -7.03 -10.58 -0.83
CA ALA A 84 -7.17 -12.03 -0.73
C ALA A 84 -5.90 -12.76 -0.27
N VAL A 85 -4.73 -12.15 -0.48
CA VAL A 85 -3.43 -12.68 -0.03
C VAL A 85 -2.97 -12.10 1.31
N GLY A 86 -3.83 -11.38 2.04
CA GLY A 86 -3.53 -10.88 3.39
C GLY A 86 -2.72 -9.59 3.45
N LEU A 87 -2.47 -8.91 2.32
CA LEU A 87 -1.84 -7.59 2.30
C LEU A 87 -2.84 -6.50 2.72
N PRO A 88 -2.40 -5.37 3.30
CA PRO A 88 -3.28 -4.24 3.62
C PRO A 88 -4.06 -3.76 2.39
N GLY A 89 -5.29 -3.30 2.60
CA GLY A 89 -6.14 -2.71 1.56
C GLY A 89 -5.75 -1.28 1.18
N ALA A 90 -4.52 -0.86 1.44
CA ALA A 90 -3.95 0.43 1.07
C ALA A 90 -2.53 0.25 0.53
N LEU A 91 -2.12 1.13 -0.37
CA LEU A 91 -0.78 1.17 -0.93
C LEU A 91 -0.23 2.59 -0.83
N VAL A 92 0.94 2.73 -0.21
CA VAL A 92 1.67 4.00 -0.15
C VAL A 92 2.59 4.12 -1.35
N VAL A 93 2.53 5.26 -2.01
CA VAL A 93 3.35 5.58 -3.19
C VAL A 93 4.03 6.93 -3.03
N SER A 94 4.94 7.27 -3.94
CA SER A 94 5.84 8.43 -3.82
C SER A 94 5.15 9.79 -3.92
N SER A 95 3.92 9.86 -4.42
CA SER A 95 3.15 11.11 -4.52
C SER A 95 1.66 10.85 -4.76
N GLY A 96 0.82 11.86 -4.49
CA GLY A 96 -0.61 11.81 -4.84
C GLY A 96 -0.85 11.66 -6.35
N GLN A 97 0.01 12.22 -7.20
CA GLN A 97 -0.10 12.01 -8.65
C GLN A 97 0.26 10.59 -9.07
N ALA A 98 1.23 9.96 -8.42
CA ALA A 98 1.50 8.53 -8.60
C ALA A 98 0.29 7.69 -8.16
N ALA A 99 -0.32 8.01 -7.02
CA ALA A 99 -1.52 7.34 -6.55
C ALA A 99 -2.68 7.45 -7.55
N SER A 100 -2.98 8.66 -8.04
CA SER A 100 -4.03 8.89 -9.04
C SER A 100 -3.75 8.13 -10.33
N THR A 101 -2.52 8.17 -10.82
CA THR A 101 -2.12 7.48 -12.05
C THR A 101 -2.27 5.96 -11.93
N LEU A 102 -1.76 5.39 -10.84
CA LEU A 102 -1.82 3.95 -10.61
C LEU A 102 -3.26 3.47 -10.38
N ALA A 103 -4.08 4.23 -9.63
CA ALA A 103 -5.48 3.90 -9.43
C ALA A 103 -6.25 3.86 -10.76
N ILE A 104 -6.04 4.85 -11.63
CA ILE A 104 -6.70 4.91 -12.93
C ILE A 104 -6.23 3.79 -13.84
N LEU A 105 -4.92 3.61 -14.01
CA LEU A 105 -4.36 2.59 -14.92
C LEU A 105 -4.58 1.16 -14.42
N ASN A 106 -4.96 0.97 -13.16
CA ASN A 106 -5.36 -0.33 -12.66
C ASN A 106 -6.75 -0.79 -13.17
N ILE A 107 -7.60 0.15 -13.57
CA ILE A 107 -8.98 -0.12 -13.97
C ILE A 107 -9.31 0.34 -15.40
N ALA A 108 -8.47 1.17 -16.01
CA ALA A 108 -8.67 1.71 -17.36
C ALA A 108 -7.42 1.49 -18.22
N GLY A 109 -7.62 1.03 -19.45
CA GLY A 109 -6.60 0.81 -20.47
C GLY A 109 -6.93 1.51 -21.80
N ALA A 110 -6.13 1.26 -22.81
CA ALA A 110 -6.34 1.86 -24.14
C ALA A 110 -7.73 1.51 -24.70
N GLY A 111 -8.48 2.54 -25.09
CA GLY A 111 -9.85 2.45 -25.58
C GLY A 111 -10.92 2.70 -24.52
N ASP A 112 -10.54 2.75 -23.22
CA ASP A 112 -11.49 3.06 -22.15
C ASP A 112 -11.72 4.57 -22.02
N HIS A 113 -12.85 4.93 -21.41
CA HIS A 113 -13.25 6.32 -21.20
C HIS A 113 -13.37 6.67 -19.73
N ILE A 114 -12.94 7.88 -19.37
CA ILE A 114 -13.03 8.45 -18.03
C ILE A 114 -13.91 9.69 -18.06
N VAL A 115 -14.86 9.75 -17.16
CA VAL A 115 -15.67 10.95 -16.89
C VAL A 115 -15.17 11.58 -15.60
N ALA A 116 -14.78 12.84 -15.68
CA ALA A 116 -14.23 13.58 -14.54
C ALA A 116 -14.90 14.94 -14.40
N SER A 117 -14.83 15.50 -13.18
CA SER A 117 -15.24 16.88 -12.92
C SER A 117 -14.40 17.87 -13.74
N GLY A 118 -15.01 18.98 -14.16
CA GLY A 118 -14.28 20.09 -14.78
C GLY A 118 -13.42 20.91 -13.80
N SER A 119 -13.68 20.79 -12.49
CA SER A 119 -12.96 21.53 -11.44
C SER A 119 -12.00 20.59 -10.71
N LEU A 120 -10.82 20.37 -11.30
CA LEU A 120 -9.79 19.48 -10.78
C LEU A 120 -8.54 20.24 -10.34
N TYR A 121 -7.77 19.63 -9.43
CA TYR A 121 -6.40 20.04 -9.19
C TYR A 121 -5.60 19.98 -10.51
N GLY A 122 -4.79 21.01 -10.77
CA GLY A 122 -4.08 21.16 -12.04
C GLY A 122 -3.24 19.95 -12.48
N GLY A 123 -2.60 19.25 -11.53
CA GLY A 123 -1.86 18.03 -11.82
C GLY A 123 -2.77 16.89 -12.32
N THR A 124 -3.94 16.74 -11.71
CA THR A 124 -4.93 15.73 -12.13
C THR A 124 -5.56 16.10 -13.48
N TYR A 125 -5.83 17.39 -13.71
CA TYR A 125 -6.25 17.87 -15.03
C TYR A 125 -5.22 17.50 -16.11
N ASN A 126 -3.93 17.79 -15.87
CA ASN A 126 -2.86 17.45 -16.80
C ASN A 126 -2.73 15.94 -17.04
N LEU A 127 -2.89 15.12 -15.99
CA LEU A 127 -2.90 13.67 -16.10
C LEU A 127 -4.01 13.21 -17.06
N LEU A 128 -5.26 13.64 -16.83
CA LEU A 128 -6.42 13.22 -17.60
C LEU A 128 -6.43 13.80 -19.00
N HIS A 129 -6.00 15.06 -19.19
CA HIS A 129 -6.13 15.76 -20.47
C HIS A 129 -4.93 15.59 -21.40
N HIS A 130 -3.71 15.43 -20.84
CA HIS A 130 -2.49 15.40 -21.64
C HIS A 130 -1.73 14.09 -21.56
N THR A 131 -1.79 13.37 -20.43
CA THR A 131 -0.97 12.17 -20.22
C THR A 131 -1.72 10.90 -20.62
N LEU A 132 -2.91 10.67 -20.08
CA LEU A 132 -3.68 9.46 -20.33
C LEU A 132 -4.10 9.30 -21.82
N PRO A 133 -4.44 10.37 -22.58
CA PRO A 133 -4.68 10.25 -24.01
C PRO A 133 -3.50 9.69 -24.81
N LYS A 134 -2.25 9.91 -24.37
CA LYS A 134 -1.07 9.30 -25.00
C LYS A 134 -0.98 7.80 -24.78
N LEU A 135 -1.68 7.29 -23.76
CA LEU A 135 -1.81 5.87 -23.43
C LEU A 135 -3.10 5.26 -23.99
N GLY A 136 -3.90 6.06 -24.70
CA GLY A 136 -5.14 5.63 -25.34
C GLY A 136 -6.38 5.65 -24.44
N VAL A 137 -6.30 6.26 -23.24
CA VAL A 137 -7.43 6.42 -22.29
C VAL A 137 -8.07 7.78 -22.47
#